data_2d0527a4d2350711f6a303547472fa43
#
_entry.id   2d0527a4d2350711f6a303547472fa43
#
_cell.length_a   1.000
_cell.length_b   1.000
_cell.length_c   1.000
_cell.angle_alpha   90.00
_cell.angle_beta   90.00
_cell.angle_gamma   90.00
#
_symmetry.space_group_name_H-M   'P 1'
#
loop_
_entity.id
_entity.type
_entity.pdbx_description
1 polymer ?
#
loop_
_entity_poly.entity_id
_entity_poly.type
_entity_poly.pdbx_seq_one_letter_code
_entity_poly.pdbx_strand_id
1 'polypeptide(L)'
;MGRRKKEPRSVHRENIVSAASASFMEKGISATSMDDIAKAAGYSKATLYVYFENKEEIVGILALNSMKKLYDYISSALIQHETTKARYDFICRGLVQYQEEFPFYFKMVLDKINIDFESKEYLPEERETYKIGEEINEKIKNFLLSGMEKGDLRNDLDIMPAIFNFWGMLSGIIQLAANKEEYIKKSMGLSKIKFLEYGFSLVYHSIAIKEKSL
;
A
#
# COMPACT_ATOMS: atom_id res chain seq x y z
N MET A 1 -31.96 -25.42 -26.89
CA MET A 1 -31.64 -24.18 -26.13
C MET A 1 -30.65 -24.53 -25.02
N GLY A 2 -29.39 -24.16 -25.18
CA GLY A 2 -28.35 -24.43 -24.19
C GLY A 2 -28.56 -23.57 -22.96
N ARG A 3 -28.66 -24.21 -21.79
CA ARG A 3 -28.77 -23.56 -20.48
C ARG A 3 -27.49 -22.75 -20.27
N ARG A 4 -27.56 -21.40 -20.29
CA ARG A 4 -26.42 -20.52 -19.94
C ARG A 4 -25.84 -21.01 -18.63
N LYS A 5 -24.55 -21.36 -18.61
CA LYS A 5 -23.83 -21.75 -17.41
C LYS A 5 -23.88 -20.56 -16.44
N LYS A 6 -24.46 -20.78 -15.26
CA LYS A 6 -24.56 -19.72 -14.23
C LYS A 6 -23.13 -19.35 -13.83
N GLU A 7 -22.78 -18.09 -13.95
CA GLU A 7 -21.45 -17.62 -13.54
C GLU A 7 -21.16 -17.97 -12.07
N PRO A 8 -19.91 -18.32 -11.72
CA PRO A 8 -19.54 -18.62 -10.35
C PRO A 8 -19.79 -17.41 -9.44
N ARG A 9 -20.09 -17.67 -8.15
CA ARG A 9 -20.31 -16.60 -7.16
C ARG A 9 -19.08 -15.67 -7.03
N SER A 10 -17.87 -16.18 -7.20
CA SER A 10 -16.63 -15.39 -7.17
C SER A 10 -16.60 -14.31 -8.23
N VAL A 11 -17.01 -14.60 -9.47
CA VAL A 11 -17.04 -13.62 -10.57
C VAL A 11 -17.97 -12.45 -10.24
N HIS A 12 -19.14 -12.75 -9.67
CA HIS A 12 -20.06 -11.67 -9.25
C HIS A 12 -19.46 -10.83 -8.12
N ARG A 13 -18.80 -11.45 -7.13
CA ARG A 13 -18.11 -10.72 -6.05
C ARG A 13 -16.99 -9.84 -6.61
N GLU A 14 -16.16 -10.34 -7.51
CA GLU A 14 -15.10 -9.57 -8.17
C GLU A 14 -15.64 -8.37 -8.95
N ASN A 15 -16.72 -8.56 -9.72
CA ASN A 15 -17.37 -7.46 -10.45
C ASN A 15 -17.89 -6.37 -9.49
N ILE A 16 -18.51 -6.76 -8.38
CA ILE A 16 -19.01 -5.81 -7.37
C ILE A 16 -17.85 -5.07 -6.70
N VAL A 17 -16.78 -5.76 -6.31
CA VAL A 17 -15.58 -5.14 -5.69
C VAL A 17 -14.91 -4.17 -6.66
N SER A 18 -14.82 -4.52 -7.95
CA SER A 18 -14.26 -3.63 -8.98
C SER A 18 -15.11 -2.36 -9.15
N ALA A 19 -16.42 -2.49 -9.23
CA ALA A 19 -17.33 -1.35 -9.33
C ALA A 19 -17.30 -0.47 -8.08
N ALA A 20 -17.20 -1.08 -6.90
CA ALA A 20 -17.04 -0.37 -5.64
C ALA A 20 -15.71 0.41 -5.59
N SER A 21 -14.61 -0.20 -6.03
CA SER A 21 -13.30 0.46 -6.13
C SER A 21 -13.39 1.73 -6.99
N ALA A 22 -14.00 1.63 -8.17
CA ALA A 22 -14.19 2.79 -9.05
C ALA A 22 -15.03 3.89 -8.39
N SER A 23 -16.13 3.53 -7.72
CA SER A 23 -16.99 4.48 -7.01
C SER A 23 -16.26 5.14 -5.82
N PHE A 24 -15.44 4.39 -5.09
CA PHE A 24 -14.64 4.91 -3.99
C PHE A 24 -13.53 5.85 -4.46
N MET A 25 -12.92 5.57 -5.61
CA MET A 25 -11.94 6.48 -6.22
C MET A 25 -12.57 7.81 -6.63
N GLU A 26 -13.79 7.80 -7.14
CA GLU A 26 -14.50 8.99 -7.62
C GLU A 26 -15.05 9.84 -6.46
N LYS A 27 -15.74 9.20 -5.49
CA LYS A 27 -16.54 9.90 -4.46
C LYS A 27 -15.98 9.77 -3.04
N GLY A 28 -15.01 8.87 -2.83
CA GLY A 28 -14.54 8.46 -1.51
C GLY A 28 -15.42 7.37 -0.89
N ILE A 29 -14.82 6.60 0.05
CA ILE A 29 -15.50 5.47 0.73
C ILE A 29 -16.71 5.95 1.52
N SER A 30 -16.58 7.06 2.27
CA SER A 30 -17.65 7.56 3.14
C SER A 30 -18.88 8.04 2.36
N ALA A 31 -18.68 8.67 1.21
CA ALA A 31 -19.77 9.23 0.38
C ALA A 31 -20.42 8.20 -0.55
N THR A 32 -19.85 6.99 -0.68
CA THR A 32 -20.42 5.94 -1.52
C THR A 32 -21.34 5.04 -0.72
N SER A 33 -22.57 4.87 -1.18
CA SER A 33 -23.57 3.97 -0.59
C SER A 33 -23.56 2.58 -1.26
N MET A 34 -24.15 1.58 -0.60
CA MET A 34 -24.41 0.27 -1.21
C MET A 34 -25.28 0.36 -2.47
N ASP A 35 -26.19 1.32 -2.54
CA ASP A 35 -27.02 1.56 -3.72
C ASP A 35 -26.19 2.08 -4.91
N ASP A 36 -25.21 2.97 -4.65
CA ASP A 36 -24.27 3.43 -5.68
C ASP A 36 -23.45 2.28 -6.24
N ILE A 37 -22.95 1.43 -5.35
CA ILE A 37 -22.18 0.23 -5.74
C ILE A 37 -23.04 -0.73 -6.58
N ALA A 38 -24.28 -1.01 -6.16
CA ALA A 38 -25.20 -1.87 -6.90
C ALA A 38 -25.44 -1.33 -8.31
N LYS A 39 -25.74 -0.05 -8.45
CA LYS A 39 -25.92 0.61 -9.76
C LYS A 39 -24.68 0.54 -10.63
N ALA A 40 -23.50 0.86 -10.06
CA ALA A 40 -22.23 0.81 -10.77
C ALA A 40 -21.88 -0.60 -11.26
N ALA A 41 -22.20 -1.62 -10.45
CA ALA A 41 -21.97 -3.03 -10.80
C ALA A 41 -23.04 -3.64 -11.73
N GLY A 42 -24.12 -2.91 -12.02
CA GLY A 42 -25.24 -3.43 -12.84
C GLY A 42 -26.13 -4.42 -12.12
N TYR A 43 -26.18 -4.39 -10.78
CA TYR A 43 -27.03 -5.25 -9.95
C TYR A 43 -28.16 -4.49 -9.28
N SER A 44 -29.24 -5.22 -8.93
CA SER A 44 -30.23 -4.68 -8.01
C SER A 44 -29.65 -4.61 -6.59
N LYS A 45 -30.16 -3.70 -5.75
CA LYS A 45 -29.82 -3.62 -4.32
C LYS A 45 -29.98 -4.99 -3.62
N ALA A 46 -31.09 -5.68 -3.86
CA ALA A 46 -31.35 -7.00 -3.29
C ALA A 46 -30.29 -8.01 -3.72
N THR A 47 -29.86 -7.98 -4.98
CA THR A 47 -28.83 -8.86 -5.49
C THR A 47 -27.47 -8.55 -4.84
N LEU A 48 -27.13 -7.29 -4.63
CA LEU A 48 -25.88 -6.91 -3.96
C LEU A 48 -25.82 -7.50 -2.54
N TYR A 49 -26.90 -7.41 -1.78
CA TYR A 49 -26.96 -7.97 -0.43
C TYR A 49 -26.93 -9.51 -0.35
N VAL A 50 -27.10 -10.22 -1.47
CA VAL A 50 -26.83 -11.67 -1.56
C VAL A 50 -25.32 -11.96 -1.48
N TYR A 51 -24.48 -11.02 -1.93
CA TYR A 51 -23.05 -11.20 -2.02
C TYR A 51 -22.26 -10.52 -0.88
N PHE A 52 -22.77 -9.42 -0.33
CA PHE A 52 -22.13 -8.60 0.70
C PHE A 52 -23.15 -8.10 1.70
N GLU A 53 -22.92 -8.31 3.00
CA GLU A 53 -23.80 -7.86 4.05
C GLU A 53 -23.76 -6.33 4.23
N ASN A 54 -22.57 -5.75 4.05
CA ASN A 54 -22.33 -4.34 4.25
C ASN A 54 -21.17 -3.82 3.36
N LYS A 55 -20.91 -2.52 3.42
CA LYS A 55 -19.83 -1.86 2.69
C LYS A 55 -18.45 -2.23 3.25
N GLU A 56 -18.39 -2.47 4.53
CA GLU A 56 -17.16 -2.80 5.27
C GLU A 56 -16.52 -4.09 4.76
N GLU A 57 -17.30 -5.11 4.40
CA GLU A 57 -16.77 -6.33 3.75
C GLU A 57 -16.07 -6.01 2.42
N ILE A 58 -16.66 -5.12 1.61
CA ILE A 58 -16.07 -4.73 0.33
C ILE A 58 -14.78 -3.94 0.56
N VAL A 59 -14.77 -3.03 1.53
CA VAL A 59 -13.58 -2.27 1.93
C VAL A 59 -12.49 -3.20 2.44
N GLY A 60 -12.83 -4.21 3.24
CA GLY A 60 -11.89 -5.22 3.74
C GLY A 60 -11.20 -5.99 2.60
N ILE A 61 -11.96 -6.40 1.57
CA ILE A 61 -11.37 -7.05 0.39
C ILE A 61 -10.42 -6.11 -0.38
N LEU A 62 -10.80 -4.83 -0.54
CA LEU A 62 -9.93 -3.86 -1.20
C LEU A 62 -8.67 -3.57 -0.39
N ALA A 63 -8.76 -3.49 0.94
CA ALA A 63 -7.62 -3.36 1.83
C ALA A 63 -6.68 -4.57 1.69
N LEU A 64 -7.22 -5.78 1.70
CA LEU A 64 -6.46 -7.01 1.47
C LEU A 64 -5.75 -7.01 0.11
N ASN A 65 -6.46 -6.62 -0.95
CA ASN A 65 -5.87 -6.53 -2.29
C ASN A 65 -4.76 -5.49 -2.35
N SER A 66 -4.91 -4.35 -1.67
CA SER A 66 -3.89 -3.32 -1.60
C SER A 66 -2.62 -3.81 -0.88
N MET A 67 -2.78 -4.55 0.23
CA MET A 67 -1.66 -5.11 0.98
C MET A 67 -0.94 -6.21 0.19
N LYS A 68 -1.67 -7.07 -0.54
CA LYS A 68 -1.07 -8.07 -1.44
C LYS A 68 -0.22 -7.40 -2.52
N LYS A 69 -0.72 -6.34 -3.13
CA LYS A 69 0.05 -5.57 -4.13
C LYS A 69 1.30 -4.95 -3.51
N LEU A 70 1.18 -4.30 -2.36
CA LEU A 70 2.34 -3.75 -1.66
C LEU A 70 3.39 -4.83 -1.35
N TYR A 71 2.96 -6.00 -0.87
CA TYR A 71 3.84 -7.13 -0.60
C TYR A 71 4.63 -7.56 -1.85
N ASP A 72 3.97 -7.62 -3.02
CA ASP A 72 4.61 -7.98 -4.29
C ASP A 72 5.72 -6.98 -4.66
N TYR A 73 5.44 -5.66 -4.56
CA TYR A 73 6.43 -4.62 -4.85
C TYR A 73 7.62 -4.66 -3.91
N ILE A 74 7.39 -4.79 -2.60
CA ILE A 74 8.47 -4.88 -1.60
C ILE A 74 9.28 -6.15 -1.77
N SER A 75 8.63 -7.28 -1.99
CA SER A 75 9.32 -8.56 -2.19
C SER A 75 10.21 -8.53 -3.43
N SER A 76 9.71 -8.01 -4.54
CA SER A 76 10.48 -7.88 -5.78
C SER A 76 11.70 -6.97 -5.61
N ALA A 77 11.54 -5.86 -4.86
CA ALA A 77 12.61 -4.93 -4.61
C ALA A 77 13.76 -5.53 -3.78
N LEU A 78 13.45 -6.45 -2.86
CA LEU A 78 14.43 -7.01 -1.93
C LEU A 78 15.25 -8.18 -2.51
N ILE A 79 14.74 -8.85 -3.54
CA ILE A 79 15.38 -10.05 -4.12
C ILE A 79 16.56 -9.69 -5.05
N GLN A 80 16.55 -8.55 -5.71
CA GLN A 80 17.34 -8.31 -6.92
C GLN A 80 18.72 -7.68 -6.72
N HIS A 81 19.16 -7.30 -5.50
CA HIS A 81 20.39 -6.53 -5.32
C HIS A 81 21.26 -6.95 -4.14
N GLU A 82 22.59 -6.84 -4.33
CA GLU A 82 23.58 -7.26 -3.32
C GLU A 82 23.85 -6.19 -2.26
N THR A 83 23.80 -4.89 -2.63
CA THR A 83 24.11 -3.80 -1.68
C THR A 83 22.87 -3.27 -0.98
N THR A 84 23.05 -2.84 0.27
CA THR A 84 22.00 -2.24 1.09
C THR A 84 21.40 -1.00 0.43
N LYS A 85 22.24 -0.12 -0.14
CA LYS A 85 21.77 1.09 -0.83
C LYS A 85 20.94 0.77 -2.07
N ALA A 86 21.37 -0.19 -2.89
CA ALA A 86 20.62 -0.58 -4.07
C ALA A 86 19.25 -1.17 -3.71
N ARG A 87 19.17 -2.04 -2.68
CA ARG A 87 17.89 -2.55 -2.18
C ARG A 87 16.97 -1.43 -1.70
N TYR A 88 17.49 -0.46 -0.96
CA TYR A 88 16.77 0.73 -0.55
C TYR A 88 16.20 1.49 -1.75
N ASP A 89 17.02 1.76 -2.77
CA ASP A 89 16.60 2.49 -3.96
C ASP A 89 15.52 1.74 -4.75
N PHE A 90 15.57 0.40 -4.75
CA PHE A 90 14.54 -0.42 -5.37
C PHE A 90 13.23 -0.41 -4.58
N ILE A 91 13.28 -0.44 -3.24
CA ILE A 91 12.08 -0.24 -2.40
C ILE A 91 11.44 1.10 -2.74
N CYS A 92 12.22 2.19 -2.78
CA CYS A 92 11.71 3.52 -3.10
C CYS A 92 11.05 3.57 -4.49
N ARG A 93 11.70 3.01 -5.51
CA ARG A 93 11.14 2.94 -6.87
C ARG A 93 9.88 2.09 -6.93
N GLY A 94 9.87 0.93 -6.27
CA GLY A 94 8.70 0.06 -6.18
C GLY A 94 7.51 0.76 -5.54
N LEU A 95 7.74 1.56 -4.47
CA LEU A 95 6.68 2.34 -3.82
C LEU A 95 6.15 3.46 -4.73
N VAL A 96 7.02 4.14 -5.49
CA VAL A 96 6.58 5.15 -6.47
C VAL A 96 5.73 4.50 -7.56
N GLN A 97 6.21 3.39 -8.13
CA GLN A 97 5.47 2.63 -9.14
C GLN A 97 4.12 2.14 -8.59
N TYR A 98 4.10 1.61 -7.37
CA TYR A 98 2.86 1.20 -6.71
C TYR A 98 1.87 2.36 -6.56
N GLN A 99 2.35 3.55 -6.17
CA GLN A 99 1.50 4.74 -6.06
C GLN A 99 0.99 5.20 -7.43
N GLU A 100 1.81 5.16 -8.48
CA GLU A 100 1.42 5.58 -9.83
C GLU A 100 0.41 4.61 -10.47
N GLU A 101 0.60 3.30 -10.31
CA GLU A 101 -0.29 2.29 -10.86
C GLU A 101 -1.57 2.10 -10.03
N PHE A 102 -1.48 2.25 -8.71
CA PHE A 102 -2.58 1.97 -7.77
C PHE A 102 -2.74 3.08 -6.72
N PRO A 103 -3.00 4.35 -7.11
CA PRO A 103 -3.02 5.49 -6.19
C PRO A 103 -4.07 5.33 -5.07
N PHE A 104 -5.20 4.71 -5.36
CA PHE A 104 -6.25 4.42 -4.37
C PHE A 104 -5.75 3.38 -3.35
N TYR A 105 -5.12 2.31 -3.78
CA TYR A 105 -4.56 1.29 -2.91
C TYR A 105 -3.41 1.83 -2.06
N PHE A 106 -2.53 2.64 -2.66
CA PHE A 106 -1.44 3.29 -1.92
C PHE A 106 -1.97 4.14 -0.76
N LYS A 107 -3.08 4.86 -0.97
CA LYS A 107 -3.75 5.61 0.08
C LYS A 107 -4.34 4.70 1.15
N MET A 108 -4.98 3.59 0.76
CA MET A 108 -5.60 2.65 1.71
C MET A 108 -4.60 2.02 2.68
N VAL A 109 -3.37 1.70 2.25
CA VAL A 109 -2.35 1.11 3.15
C VAL A 109 -1.84 2.09 4.21
N LEU A 110 -2.09 3.38 4.07
CA LEU A 110 -1.74 4.42 5.03
C LEU A 110 -2.89 4.77 5.98
N ASP A 111 -4.07 4.24 5.71
CA ASP A 111 -5.24 4.47 6.57
C ASP A 111 -5.13 3.70 7.89
N LYS A 112 -6.07 3.96 8.78
CA LYS A 112 -6.12 3.35 10.11
C LYS A 112 -6.17 1.82 10.01
N ILE A 113 -5.36 1.14 10.81
CA ILE A 113 -5.47 -0.29 11.04
C ILE A 113 -6.72 -0.53 11.89
N ASN A 114 -7.77 -1.09 11.29
CA ASN A 114 -9.06 -1.36 11.95
C ASN A 114 -9.08 -2.80 12.51
N ILE A 115 -8.06 -3.16 13.29
CA ILE A 115 -8.02 -4.48 13.94
C ILE A 115 -8.27 -4.25 15.42
N ASP A 116 -9.35 -4.80 15.92
CA ASP A 116 -9.60 -4.95 17.35
C ASP A 116 -8.95 -6.24 17.83
N PHE A 117 -7.74 -6.13 18.37
CA PHE A 117 -6.97 -7.27 18.89
C PHE A 117 -7.65 -7.98 20.07
N GLU A 118 -8.62 -7.35 20.71
CA GLU A 118 -9.40 -7.92 21.81
C GLU A 118 -10.64 -8.67 21.31
N SER A 119 -11.11 -8.37 20.11
CA SER A 119 -12.23 -9.07 19.47
C SER A 119 -11.79 -10.44 18.94
N LYS A 120 -12.65 -11.44 19.13
CA LYS A 120 -12.49 -12.76 18.49
C LYS A 120 -13.18 -12.85 17.13
N GLU A 121 -13.91 -11.83 16.74
CA GLU A 121 -14.70 -11.76 15.52
C GLU A 121 -14.00 -10.86 14.48
N TYR A 122 -13.04 -11.42 13.77
CA TYR A 122 -12.43 -10.77 12.59
C TYR A 122 -13.07 -11.29 11.31
N LEU A 123 -13.27 -10.38 10.35
CA LEU A 123 -13.50 -10.81 8.98
C LEU A 123 -12.24 -11.55 8.46
N PRO A 124 -12.42 -12.63 7.67
CA PRO A 124 -11.27 -13.36 7.11
C PRO A 124 -10.27 -12.45 6.39
N GLU A 125 -10.76 -11.44 5.69
CA GLU A 125 -9.97 -10.45 4.96
C GLU A 125 -9.14 -9.57 5.89
N GLU A 126 -9.65 -9.19 7.05
CA GLU A 126 -8.92 -8.39 8.04
C GLU A 126 -7.75 -9.17 8.63
N ARG A 127 -7.98 -10.44 8.97
CA ARG A 127 -6.93 -11.32 9.48
C ARG A 127 -5.81 -11.53 8.45
N GLU A 128 -6.17 -11.74 7.20
CA GLU A 128 -5.20 -11.94 6.13
C GLU A 128 -4.43 -10.62 5.84
N THR A 129 -5.10 -9.48 5.86
CA THR A 129 -4.49 -8.15 5.74
C THR A 129 -3.44 -7.92 6.82
N TYR A 130 -3.77 -8.23 8.08
CA TYR A 130 -2.82 -8.12 9.19
C TYR A 130 -1.60 -9.04 8.98
N LYS A 131 -1.84 -10.31 8.63
CA LYS A 131 -0.77 -11.28 8.38
C LYS A 131 0.20 -10.79 7.29
N ILE A 132 -0.31 -10.28 6.17
CA ILE A 132 0.52 -9.74 5.10
C ILE A 132 1.28 -8.51 5.59
N GLY A 133 0.68 -7.65 6.42
CA GLY A 133 1.36 -6.52 7.05
C GLY A 133 2.55 -6.95 7.88
N GLU A 134 2.40 -7.98 8.71
CA GLU A 134 3.49 -8.54 9.50
C GLU A 134 4.58 -9.17 8.61
N GLU A 135 4.21 -9.84 7.52
CA GLU A 135 5.19 -10.38 6.57
C GLU A 135 6.00 -9.27 5.88
N ILE A 136 5.37 -8.14 5.55
CA ILE A 136 6.05 -6.96 5.02
C ILE A 136 7.01 -6.38 6.06
N ASN A 137 6.55 -6.20 7.30
CA ASN A 137 7.37 -5.71 8.40
C ASN A 137 8.61 -6.61 8.63
N GLU A 138 8.44 -7.92 8.61
CA GLU A 138 9.56 -8.88 8.76
C GLU A 138 10.56 -8.78 7.61
N LYS A 139 10.10 -8.56 6.37
CA LYS A 139 11.00 -8.32 5.22
C LYS A 139 11.82 -7.04 5.38
N ILE A 140 11.21 -5.94 5.82
CA ILE A 140 11.92 -4.67 6.05
C ILE A 140 12.85 -4.80 7.25
N LYS A 141 12.44 -5.48 8.31
CA LYS A 141 13.31 -5.79 9.45
C LYS A 141 14.57 -6.54 9.01
N ASN A 142 14.43 -7.59 8.21
CA ASN A 142 15.55 -8.35 7.70
C ASN A 142 16.48 -7.50 6.80
N PHE A 143 15.91 -6.58 6.01
CA PHE A 143 16.68 -5.60 5.25
C PHE A 143 17.51 -4.70 6.17
N LEU A 144 16.91 -4.14 7.24
CA LEU A 144 17.61 -3.27 8.19
C LEU A 144 18.71 -4.03 8.94
N LEU A 145 18.40 -5.21 9.48
CA LEU A 145 19.38 -6.04 10.21
C LEU A 145 20.56 -6.42 9.33
N SER A 146 20.31 -6.83 8.08
CA SER A 146 21.38 -7.13 7.12
C SER A 146 22.25 -5.92 6.81
N GLY A 147 21.66 -4.72 6.71
CA GLY A 147 22.42 -3.48 6.51
C GLY A 147 23.25 -3.08 7.73
N MET A 148 22.77 -3.33 8.93
CA MET A 148 23.53 -3.13 10.19
C MET A 148 24.70 -4.11 10.28
N GLU A 149 24.47 -5.38 10.00
CA GLU A 149 25.50 -6.43 10.03
C GLU A 149 26.65 -6.16 9.04
N LYS A 150 26.30 -5.60 7.87
CA LYS A 150 27.28 -5.18 6.86
C LYS A 150 28.01 -3.87 7.21
N GLY A 151 27.56 -3.15 8.22
CA GLY A 151 28.11 -1.84 8.56
C GLY A 151 27.66 -0.71 7.61
N ASP A 152 26.63 -0.93 6.80
CA ASP A 152 26.05 0.09 5.91
C ASP A 152 25.06 0.99 6.65
N LEU A 153 24.34 0.42 7.63
CA LEU A 153 23.35 1.11 8.45
C LEU A 153 23.82 1.23 9.90
N ARG A 154 23.38 2.30 10.57
CA ARG A 154 23.69 2.54 11.99
C ARG A 154 23.06 1.44 12.87
N ASN A 155 23.78 1.00 13.89
CA ASN A 155 23.41 -0.14 14.73
C ASN A 155 22.59 0.24 16.00
N ASP A 156 22.23 1.50 16.15
CA ASP A 156 21.45 2.02 17.27
C ASP A 156 19.96 2.29 16.90
N LEU A 157 19.50 1.73 15.76
CA LEU A 157 18.10 1.82 15.37
C LEU A 157 17.23 0.88 16.21
N ASP A 158 16.17 1.43 16.80
CA ASP A 158 15.07 0.62 17.31
C ASP A 158 14.23 0.15 16.11
N ILE A 159 14.22 -1.17 15.85
CA ILE A 159 13.78 -1.76 14.58
C ILE A 159 12.31 -1.44 14.27
N MET A 160 11.37 -1.71 15.19
CA MET A 160 9.94 -1.52 14.89
C MET A 160 9.58 -0.03 14.72
N PRO A 161 9.99 0.88 15.61
CA PRO A 161 9.83 2.32 15.37
C PRO A 161 10.50 2.79 14.07
N ALA A 162 11.68 2.26 13.73
CA ALA A 162 12.37 2.60 12.49
C ALA A 162 11.56 2.18 11.26
N ILE A 163 10.95 0.99 11.25
CA ILE A 163 10.09 0.51 10.16
C ILE A 163 8.89 1.44 9.97
N PHE A 164 8.17 1.77 11.04
CA PHE A 164 6.98 2.64 10.94
C PHE A 164 7.33 4.07 10.51
N ASN A 165 8.43 4.63 11.03
CA ASN A 165 8.91 5.94 10.57
C ASN A 165 9.36 5.90 9.11
N PHE A 166 10.02 4.83 8.68
CA PHE A 166 10.41 4.62 7.30
C PHE A 166 9.19 4.64 6.36
N TRP A 167 8.12 3.91 6.71
CA TRP A 167 6.84 3.95 5.99
C TRP A 167 6.26 5.35 5.93
N GLY A 168 6.18 6.05 7.06
CA GLY A 168 5.62 7.41 7.13
C GLY A 168 6.40 8.41 6.29
N MET A 169 7.74 8.39 6.36
CA MET A 169 8.60 9.30 5.59
C MET A 169 8.51 9.04 4.09
N LEU A 170 8.68 7.80 3.64
CA LEU A 170 8.64 7.46 2.22
C LEU A 170 7.26 7.73 1.62
N SER A 171 6.20 7.30 2.31
CA SER A 171 4.83 7.52 1.83
C SER A 171 4.47 8.99 1.78
N GLY A 172 4.88 9.77 2.79
CA GLY A 172 4.67 11.21 2.81
C GLY A 172 5.36 11.93 1.65
N ILE A 173 6.62 11.59 1.36
CA ILE A 173 7.38 12.15 0.24
C ILE A 173 6.70 11.81 -1.09
N ILE A 174 6.30 10.55 -1.28
CA ILE A 174 5.63 10.08 -2.50
C ILE A 174 4.28 10.78 -2.70
N GLN A 175 3.47 10.88 -1.64
CA GLN A 175 2.18 11.57 -1.70
C GLN A 175 2.32 13.07 -1.96
N LEU A 176 3.30 13.74 -1.36
CA LEU A 176 3.59 15.14 -1.67
C LEU A 176 3.99 15.33 -3.11
N ALA A 177 4.88 14.46 -3.64
CA ALA A 177 5.32 14.51 -5.01
C ALA A 177 4.16 14.32 -5.99
N ALA A 178 3.24 13.38 -5.70
CA ALA A 178 2.06 13.14 -6.54
C ALA A 178 1.03 14.29 -6.47
N ASN A 179 0.73 14.76 -5.25
CA ASN A 179 -0.35 15.75 -5.06
C ASN A 179 0.09 17.18 -5.37
N LYS A 180 1.39 17.47 -5.36
CA LYS A 180 1.94 18.82 -5.48
C LYS A 180 2.95 18.97 -6.62
N GLU A 181 2.90 18.13 -7.63
CA GLU A 181 3.86 18.12 -8.76
C GLU A 181 4.00 19.50 -9.42
N GLU A 182 2.89 20.13 -9.76
CA GLU A 182 2.89 21.47 -10.37
C GLU A 182 3.45 22.56 -9.43
N TYR A 183 3.16 22.47 -8.14
CA TYR A 183 3.71 23.39 -7.16
C TYR A 183 5.23 23.21 -7.01
N ILE A 184 5.71 21.96 -6.89
CA ILE A 184 7.12 21.62 -6.79
C ILE A 184 7.87 22.17 -8.00
N LYS A 185 7.32 21.95 -9.21
CA LYS A 185 7.90 22.45 -10.46
C LYS A 185 7.98 23.97 -10.50
N LYS A 186 6.88 24.67 -10.16
CA LYS A 186 6.79 26.13 -10.24
C LYS A 186 7.57 26.85 -9.14
N SER A 187 7.51 26.33 -7.90
CA SER A 187 8.07 27.04 -6.74
C SER A 187 9.51 26.63 -6.39
N MET A 188 9.92 25.42 -6.78
CA MET A 188 11.25 24.89 -6.47
C MET A 188 12.13 24.68 -7.72
N GLY A 189 11.55 24.75 -8.91
CA GLY A 189 12.26 24.47 -10.15
C GLY A 189 12.67 23.00 -10.32
N LEU A 190 12.06 22.09 -9.54
CA LEU A 190 12.39 20.67 -9.53
C LEU A 190 11.36 19.85 -10.31
N SER A 191 11.83 18.83 -11.04
CA SER A 191 10.93 17.77 -11.51
C SER A 191 10.48 16.88 -10.34
N LYS A 192 9.33 16.18 -10.49
CA LYS A 192 8.86 15.15 -9.55
C LYS A 192 9.96 14.15 -9.19
N ILE A 193 10.70 13.67 -10.21
CA ILE A 193 11.78 12.70 -10.03
C ILE A 193 12.90 13.27 -9.15
N LYS A 194 13.38 14.48 -9.42
CA LYS A 194 14.43 15.11 -8.61
C LYS A 194 13.99 15.39 -7.18
N PHE A 195 12.73 15.75 -6.97
CA PHE A 195 12.18 15.92 -5.63
C PHE A 195 12.15 14.60 -4.86
N LEU A 196 11.71 13.51 -5.50
CA LEU A 196 11.70 12.16 -4.93
C LEU A 196 13.11 11.68 -4.60
N GLU A 197 14.07 11.80 -5.53
CA GLU A 197 15.48 11.42 -5.33
C GLU A 197 16.09 12.15 -4.13
N TYR A 198 15.84 13.45 -4.02
CA TYR A 198 16.31 14.25 -2.88
C TYR A 198 15.70 13.75 -1.56
N GLY A 199 14.39 13.56 -1.51
CA GLY A 199 13.68 13.08 -0.32
C GLY A 199 14.15 11.68 0.10
N PHE A 200 14.30 10.76 -0.85
CA PHE A 200 14.80 9.41 -0.59
C PHE A 200 16.25 9.43 -0.09
N SER A 201 17.08 10.30 -0.65
CA SER A 201 18.44 10.48 -0.16
C SER A 201 18.47 10.96 1.29
N LEU A 202 17.63 11.92 1.68
CA LEU A 202 17.51 12.37 3.08
C LEU A 202 17.11 11.21 4.01
N VAL A 203 16.12 10.42 3.64
CA VAL A 203 15.68 9.27 4.44
C VAL A 203 16.80 8.23 4.57
N TYR A 204 17.49 7.90 3.48
CA TYR A 204 18.62 6.96 3.54
C TYR A 204 19.73 7.45 4.48
N HIS A 205 20.14 8.71 4.36
CA HIS A 205 21.18 9.28 5.22
C HIS A 205 20.79 9.35 6.70
N SER A 206 19.50 9.29 7.04
CA SER A 206 19.07 9.22 8.44
C SER A 206 19.35 7.85 9.08
N ILE A 207 19.46 6.80 8.29
CA ILE A 207 19.70 5.44 8.76
C ILE A 207 21.10 4.89 8.40
N ALA A 208 21.78 5.47 7.42
CA ALA A 208 23.13 5.06 7.00
C ALA A 208 24.19 5.48 8.02
N ILE A 209 25.27 4.72 8.09
CA ILE A 209 26.47 5.16 8.79
C ILE A 209 27.06 6.34 8.02
N LYS A 210 27.35 7.44 8.74
CA LYS A 210 28.09 8.56 8.14
C LYS A 210 29.48 8.09 7.78
N GLU A 211 29.85 8.18 6.51
CA GLU A 211 31.25 8.05 6.13
C GLU A 211 32.08 9.01 7.00
N LYS A 212 33.08 8.46 7.68
CA LYS A 212 34.03 9.32 8.38
C LYS A 212 34.69 10.19 7.30
N SER A 213 34.42 11.49 7.34
CA SER A 213 35.22 12.44 6.57
C SER A 213 36.69 12.22 6.95
N LEU A 214 37.47 11.72 6.01
CA LEU A 214 38.92 11.63 6.11
C LEU A 214 39.52 13.03 6.12
#